data_c1c43dd29109b5e267e33771535aa387
#
_entry.id   c1c43dd29109b5e267e33771535aa387
#
_cell.length_a   1.000
_cell.length_b   1.000
_cell.length_c   1.000
_cell.angle_alpha   90.00
_cell.angle_beta   90.00
_cell.angle_gamma   90.00
#
_symmetry.space_group_name_H-M   'P 1'
#
loop_
_entity.id
_entity.type
_entity.pdbx_description
1 polymer ?
#
loop_
_entity_poly.entity_id
_entity_poly.type
_entity_poly.pdbx_seq_one_letter_code
_entity_poly.pdbx_strand_id
1 'polypeptide(L)'
;MSLSRLISLAIFCAGAAVAAAQSPITLAVDLTSAPRKILHAAETIPVQPGPMTLVYPKWIPGEHAPDGPIDNQAGFVVTANGQTVKWERDKVDMYAYHITVPAGVTKLDIKMDFLATAAASGFSAGASTSASLALLSWNELLVYPDGAKAADVMVTPEIKIPANWKFGTALDPTSDPKGSDITFKTVSLEQLVDSPVLAGRWFREIPLAPEISPKHFLDLAGDGPEDIDLSQEHIDNFSKLVRETGALYKSRHYGSYHFLVTLSDQVAHFGLEHHQSSDDRVAEKTFVDDGQFIANGLLLPHEFTHSWNGKYRRPAGLATDNYQEPMKGDLLWVYEGLTEYLGDILAARCGIWEPSVYRDRLATIAGYLNDARPGRTWRDLQDTATMAQVLYYTGGPYDNYRRDTDYYDEGELLWLEVDLTIREKTGGKKSINDFTALFHGLGGNTGPKVVPYTFDDVVASLNAVVPNDWADFLHKRLDSNEFHAPEVSGIDALSGYKLTYTDKLNYWQQLTESENGSVQAEFSLGLLVGGDGRVNDVITGSLADKGGFGPGMRILAVNGRGYTYALMHAAIKEAKGSGPAIEFIVENTGYYKVIRLDYHDGEKYPQLERVNGTPARLDDILQPMTK
;
A
#
# COMPACT_ATOMS: atom_id res chain seq x y z
N MET A 1 9.38 -83.92 3.44
CA MET A 1 8.94 -83.06 4.53
C MET A 1 8.66 -81.68 3.89
N SER A 2 7.35 -81.40 3.68
CA SER A 2 6.86 -80.21 3.01
C SER A 2 6.34 -79.22 4.06
N LEU A 3 6.84 -78.01 4.11
CA LEU A 3 6.36 -76.94 4.95
C LEU A 3 5.54 -75.95 4.06
N SER A 4 4.23 -76.03 4.19
CA SER A 4 3.29 -75.08 3.61
C SER A 4 3.36 -73.77 4.39
N ARG A 5 3.65 -72.63 3.72
CA ARG A 5 3.49 -71.30 4.26
C ARG A 5 2.15 -70.74 3.86
N LEU A 6 1.27 -70.58 4.84
CA LEU A 6 0.05 -69.77 4.72
C LEU A 6 0.42 -68.28 4.69
N ILE A 7 0.08 -67.62 3.60
CA ILE A 7 0.15 -66.15 3.49
C ILE A 7 -1.27 -65.65 3.79
N SER A 8 -1.43 -65.00 4.95
CA SER A 8 -2.67 -64.26 5.29
C SER A 8 -2.66 -62.92 4.58
N LEU A 9 -3.55 -62.73 3.62
CA LEU A 9 -3.78 -61.46 2.91
C LEU A 9 -4.70 -60.59 3.79
N ALA A 10 -4.16 -59.63 4.50
CA ALA A 10 -4.95 -58.60 5.18
C ALA A 10 -5.41 -57.56 4.15
N ILE A 11 -6.70 -57.58 3.81
CA ILE A 11 -7.35 -56.55 2.98
C ILE A 11 -7.55 -55.32 3.87
N PHE A 12 -6.69 -54.30 3.69
CA PHE A 12 -6.95 -52.98 4.21
C PHE A 12 -8.04 -52.32 3.37
N CYS A 13 -9.27 -52.31 3.83
CA CYS A 13 -10.30 -51.42 3.33
C CYS A 13 -9.97 -49.99 3.78
N ALA A 14 -9.24 -49.24 2.96
CA ALA A 14 -9.20 -47.81 3.08
C ALA A 14 -10.59 -47.26 2.73
N GLY A 15 -11.43 -47.06 3.73
CA GLY A 15 -12.63 -46.29 3.57
C GLY A 15 -12.25 -44.86 3.22
N ALA A 16 -12.47 -44.45 1.97
CA ALA A 16 -12.48 -43.02 1.63
C ALA A 16 -13.63 -42.41 2.44
N ALA A 17 -13.29 -41.76 3.54
CA ALA A 17 -14.20 -40.83 4.19
C ALA A 17 -14.50 -39.72 3.17
N VAL A 18 -15.70 -39.78 2.58
CA VAL A 18 -16.24 -38.60 1.88
C VAL A 18 -16.38 -37.55 2.97
N ALA A 19 -15.47 -36.58 2.98
CA ALA A 19 -15.61 -35.39 3.82
C ALA A 19 -16.96 -34.77 3.44
N ALA A 20 -17.95 -34.90 4.32
CA ALA A 20 -19.20 -34.17 4.17
C ALA A 20 -18.80 -32.67 4.11
N ALA A 21 -19.22 -31.98 3.06
CA ALA A 21 -18.95 -30.54 2.95
C ALA A 21 -19.44 -29.89 4.24
N GLN A 22 -18.53 -29.27 4.96
CA GLN A 22 -18.86 -28.56 6.18
C GLN A 22 -19.78 -27.40 5.81
N SER A 23 -20.87 -27.19 6.56
CA SER A 23 -21.74 -26.02 6.32
C SER A 23 -20.94 -24.72 6.39
N PRO A 24 -21.26 -23.73 5.55
CA PRO A 24 -20.57 -22.45 5.60
C PRO A 24 -20.66 -21.78 6.98
N ILE A 25 -19.64 -21.02 7.35
CA ILE A 25 -19.73 -20.01 8.41
C ILE A 25 -20.74 -18.96 7.95
N THR A 26 -21.59 -18.48 8.85
CA THR A 26 -22.40 -17.27 8.58
C THR A 26 -21.82 -16.11 9.37
N LEU A 27 -21.64 -14.97 8.72
CA LEU A 27 -21.08 -13.76 9.33
C LEU A 27 -22.00 -12.58 9.01
N ALA A 28 -22.68 -12.05 10.02
CA ALA A 28 -23.54 -10.87 9.91
C ALA A 28 -22.87 -9.68 10.60
N VAL A 29 -22.65 -8.58 9.86
CA VAL A 29 -22.04 -7.36 10.37
C VAL A 29 -23.06 -6.21 10.34
N ASP A 30 -23.28 -5.57 11.48
CA ASP A 30 -24.15 -4.40 11.64
C ASP A 30 -23.31 -3.11 11.70
N LEU A 31 -23.40 -2.29 10.64
CA LEU A 31 -22.74 -1.00 10.50
C LEU A 31 -23.58 0.17 11.03
N THR A 32 -24.76 -0.08 11.62
CA THR A 32 -25.64 1.02 12.07
C THR A 32 -25.06 1.86 13.19
N SER A 33 -24.04 1.35 13.89
CA SER A 33 -23.26 2.07 14.91
C SER A 33 -21.96 2.67 14.39
N ALA A 34 -21.63 2.56 13.12
CA ALA A 34 -20.43 3.15 12.51
C ALA A 34 -20.27 4.66 12.82
N PRO A 35 -21.35 5.51 12.84
CA PRO A 35 -21.22 6.90 13.28
C PRO A 35 -20.72 7.08 14.72
N ARG A 36 -20.68 6.03 15.52
CA ARG A 36 -20.12 6.00 16.88
C ARG A 36 -18.78 5.24 16.94
N LYS A 37 -18.22 4.90 15.76
CA LYS A 37 -16.96 4.15 15.61
C LYS A 37 -17.01 2.75 16.23
N ILE A 38 -18.14 2.07 16.13
CA ILE A 38 -18.34 0.68 16.58
C ILE A 38 -19.03 -0.11 15.46
N LEU A 39 -18.42 -1.21 15.08
CA LEU A 39 -18.99 -2.20 14.18
C LEU A 39 -19.31 -3.47 14.98
N HIS A 40 -20.47 -4.09 14.73
CA HIS A 40 -20.92 -5.27 15.48
C HIS A 40 -20.95 -6.49 14.56
N ALA A 41 -20.42 -7.63 15.02
CA ALA A 41 -20.49 -8.89 14.31
C ALA A 41 -21.19 -9.99 15.09
N ALA A 42 -21.93 -10.80 14.38
CA ALA A 42 -22.48 -12.07 14.84
C ALA A 42 -22.06 -13.16 13.85
N GLU A 43 -21.29 -14.13 14.33
CA GLU A 43 -20.72 -15.21 13.54
C GLU A 43 -21.22 -16.56 14.05
N THR A 44 -21.59 -17.47 13.14
CA THR A 44 -21.94 -18.87 13.48
C THR A 44 -20.99 -19.81 12.79
N ILE A 45 -20.23 -20.58 13.56
CA ILE A 45 -19.21 -21.51 13.08
C ILE A 45 -19.68 -22.94 13.30
N PRO A 46 -19.78 -23.80 12.26
CA PRO A 46 -19.98 -25.23 12.40
C PRO A 46 -18.80 -25.90 13.10
N VAL A 47 -19.07 -26.72 14.12
CA VAL A 47 -18.03 -27.34 14.94
C VAL A 47 -18.33 -28.79 15.27
N GLN A 48 -17.32 -29.50 15.77
CA GLN A 48 -17.46 -30.82 16.40
C GLN A 48 -17.17 -30.70 17.92
N PRO A 49 -17.79 -31.53 18.77
CA PRO A 49 -17.45 -31.54 20.19
C PRO A 49 -15.99 -31.87 20.46
N GLY A 50 -15.39 -31.22 21.45
CA GLY A 50 -14.01 -31.43 21.85
C GLY A 50 -13.17 -30.13 21.87
N PRO A 51 -11.87 -30.23 22.09
CA PRO A 51 -10.97 -29.07 22.07
C PRO A 51 -10.82 -28.54 20.64
N MET A 52 -10.85 -27.21 20.49
CA MET A 52 -10.54 -26.49 19.26
C MET A 52 -9.88 -25.15 19.55
N THR A 53 -9.20 -24.61 18.57
CA THR A 53 -8.66 -23.26 18.58
C THR A 53 -9.32 -22.46 17.47
N LEU A 54 -9.79 -21.26 17.80
CA LEU A 54 -10.17 -20.24 16.83
C LEU A 54 -9.08 -19.20 16.77
N VAL A 55 -8.85 -18.64 15.59
CA VAL A 55 -7.83 -17.60 15.38
C VAL A 55 -8.43 -16.37 14.72
N TYR A 56 -7.96 -15.20 15.15
CA TYR A 56 -8.24 -13.92 14.52
C TYR A 56 -7.20 -13.67 13.43
N PRO A 57 -7.54 -13.14 12.25
CA PRO A 57 -6.58 -12.87 11.19
C PRO A 57 -5.44 -11.96 11.67
N LYS A 58 -4.20 -12.39 11.43
CA LYS A 58 -2.98 -11.75 11.92
C LYS A 58 -2.13 -11.15 10.79
N TRP A 59 -1.95 -11.90 9.71
CA TRP A 59 -1.20 -11.51 8.54
C TRP A 59 -2.16 -11.20 7.39
N ILE A 60 -2.43 -9.93 7.15
CA ILE A 60 -3.35 -9.51 6.08
C ILE A 60 -2.54 -9.30 4.81
N PRO A 61 -2.92 -9.94 3.68
CA PRO A 61 -2.23 -9.73 2.41
C PRO A 61 -2.29 -8.28 1.96
N GLY A 62 -1.10 -7.64 1.85
CA GLY A 62 -0.92 -6.22 1.53
C GLY A 62 -0.39 -5.38 2.69
N GLU A 63 -0.60 -5.80 3.94
CA GLU A 63 -0.14 -5.01 5.11
C GLU A 63 1.32 -5.30 5.53
N HIS A 64 1.98 -6.30 4.94
CA HIS A 64 3.40 -6.66 5.10
C HIS A 64 3.88 -6.95 6.53
N ALA A 65 2.98 -6.93 7.53
CA ALA A 65 3.26 -7.10 8.94
C ALA A 65 2.23 -7.99 9.65
N PRO A 66 2.52 -8.56 10.83
CA PRO A 66 1.55 -9.31 11.63
C PRO A 66 0.68 -8.38 12.48
N ASP A 67 -0.03 -7.48 11.87
CA ASP A 67 -0.69 -6.30 12.46
C ASP A 67 -2.21 -6.33 12.40
N GLY A 68 -2.82 -7.49 12.13
CA GLY A 68 -4.27 -7.65 12.27
C GLY A 68 -4.76 -7.01 13.57
N PRO A 69 -5.74 -6.05 13.54
CA PRO A 69 -5.98 -5.07 14.62
C PRO A 69 -6.77 -5.65 15.80
N ILE A 70 -6.25 -6.71 16.40
CA ILE A 70 -6.89 -7.44 17.51
C ILE A 70 -7.04 -6.62 18.79
N ASP A 71 -6.24 -5.59 18.97
CA ASP A 71 -6.33 -4.64 20.07
C ASP A 71 -7.61 -3.79 20.04
N ASN A 72 -8.22 -3.67 18.86
CA ASN A 72 -9.51 -3.01 18.67
C ASN A 72 -10.72 -3.95 18.83
N GLN A 73 -10.50 -5.25 19.01
CA GLN A 73 -11.57 -6.21 19.25
C GLN A 73 -12.14 -6.05 20.67
N ALA A 74 -13.48 -5.99 20.79
CA ALA A 74 -14.21 -5.90 22.04
C ALA A 74 -15.41 -6.85 22.06
N GLY A 75 -16.02 -7.04 23.23
CA GLY A 75 -17.29 -7.76 23.35
C GLY A 75 -17.27 -9.24 22.89
N PHE A 76 -16.09 -9.89 22.84
CA PHE A 76 -15.96 -11.26 22.33
C PHE A 76 -16.63 -12.28 23.27
N VAL A 77 -17.73 -12.84 22.82
CA VAL A 77 -18.55 -13.81 23.56
C VAL A 77 -18.85 -15.01 22.70
N VAL A 78 -18.57 -16.20 23.22
CA VAL A 78 -18.89 -17.48 22.58
C VAL A 78 -20.05 -18.15 23.30
N THR A 79 -21.05 -18.60 22.54
CA THR A 79 -22.20 -19.35 23.07
C THR A 79 -22.47 -20.62 22.26
N ALA A 80 -23.07 -21.62 22.91
CA ALA A 80 -23.56 -22.83 22.27
C ALA A 80 -24.95 -23.15 22.85
N ASN A 81 -25.95 -23.33 21.99
CA ASN A 81 -27.34 -23.58 22.41
C ASN A 81 -27.82 -22.52 23.46
N GLY A 82 -27.41 -21.26 23.32
CA GLY A 82 -27.77 -20.16 24.22
C GLY A 82 -27.01 -20.13 25.56
N GLN A 83 -26.06 -21.04 25.80
CA GLN A 83 -25.23 -21.06 26.99
C GLN A 83 -23.82 -20.54 26.66
N THR A 84 -23.26 -19.71 27.55
CA THR A 84 -21.88 -19.20 27.39
C THR A 84 -20.88 -20.36 27.43
N VAL A 85 -19.99 -20.40 26.46
CA VAL A 85 -18.85 -21.31 26.39
C VAL A 85 -17.60 -20.54 26.78
N LYS A 86 -16.85 -21.05 27.76
CA LYS A 86 -15.58 -20.44 28.18
C LYS A 86 -14.54 -20.59 27.09
N TRP A 87 -13.80 -19.52 26.84
CA TRP A 87 -12.61 -19.51 26.01
C TRP A 87 -11.40 -19.01 26.82
N GLU A 88 -10.21 -19.36 26.40
CA GLU A 88 -8.96 -18.90 26.97
C GLU A 88 -8.06 -18.43 25.83
N ARG A 89 -7.48 -17.22 25.97
CA ARG A 89 -6.49 -16.72 25.02
C ARG A 89 -5.21 -17.52 25.16
N ASP A 90 -4.53 -17.83 24.05
CA ASP A 90 -3.19 -18.39 24.09
C ASP A 90 -2.23 -17.41 24.79
N LYS A 91 -1.24 -17.95 25.52
CA LYS A 91 -0.33 -17.14 26.34
C LYS A 91 0.85 -16.55 25.56
N VAL A 92 1.04 -16.99 24.32
CA VAL A 92 2.12 -16.56 23.42
C VAL A 92 1.55 -15.95 22.15
N ASP A 93 0.60 -16.62 21.52
CA ASP A 93 -0.10 -16.09 20.35
C ASP A 93 -1.42 -15.40 20.76
N MET A 94 -1.38 -14.07 20.86
CA MET A 94 -2.53 -13.27 21.26
C MET A 94 -3.72 -13.36 20.31
N TYR A 95 -3.51 -13.87 19.11
CA TYR A 95 -4.53 -14.04 18.08
C TYR A 95 -5.33 -15.35 18.21
N ALA A 96 -4.95 -16.25 19.11
CA ALA A 96 -5.56 -17.58 19.28
C ALA A 96 -6.44 -17.69 20.54
N TYR A 97 -7.60 -18.37 20.37
CA TYR A 97 -8.60 -18.63 21.40
C TYR A 97 -8.84 -20.12 21.53
N HIS A 98 -8.54 -20.70 22.68
CA HIS A 98 -8.78 -22.10 23.01
C HIS A 98 -10.16 -22.30 23.58
N ILE A 99 -10.93 -23.25 23.03
CA ILE A 99 -12.32 -23.54 23.38
C ILE A 99 -12.47 -25.05 23.53
N THR A 100 -13.25 -25.47 24.52
CA THR A 100 -13.74 -26.86 24.58
C THR A 100 -15.22 -26.87 24.19
N VAL A 101 -15.51 -27.33 22.97
CA VAL A 101 -16.88 -27.45 22.49
C VAL A 101 -17.63 -28.55 23.26
N PRO A 102 -18.77 -28.23 23.90
CA PRO A 102 -19.54 -29.22 24.69
C PRO A 102 -20.04 -30.39 23.86
N ALA A 103 -20.26 -31.54 24.51
CA ALA A 103 -20.83 -32.72 23.86
C ALA A 103 -22.21 -32.42 23.25
N GLY A 104 -22.44 -32.88 22.01
CA GLY A 104 -23.67 -32.67 21.28
C GLY A 104 -23.86 -31.29 20.66
N VAL A 105 -22.88 -30.37 20.80
CA VAL A 105 -22.87 -29.08 20.12
C VAL A 105 -22.31 -29.25 18.72
N THR A 106 -23.01 -28.70 17.71
CA THR A 106 -22.62 -28.74 16.30
C THR A 106 -22.35 -27.37 15.68
N LYS A 107 -22.57 -26.28 16.45
CA LYS A 107 -22.27 -24.90 16.07
C LYS A 107 -21.95 -24.06 17.28
N LEU A 108 -21.08 -23.09 17.11
CA LEU A 108 -20.84 -22.00 18.05
C LEU A 108 -21.41 -20.71 17.48
N ASP A 109 -22.08 -19.92 18.31
CA ASP A 109 -22.51 -18.57 17.99
C ASP A 109 -21.59 -17.60 18.71
N ILE A 110 -20.93 -16.70 17.97
CA ILE A 110 -19.92 -15.77 18.44
C ILE A 110 -20.42 -14.36 18.19
N LYS A 111 -20.21 -13.49 19.15
CA LYS A 111 -20.42 -12.05 19.02
C LYS A 111 -19.11 -11.34 19.28
N MET A 112 -18.85 -10.28 18.54
CA MET A 112 -17.73 -9.39 18.75
C MET A 112 -18.03 -8.00 18.20
N ASP A 113 -17.32 -7.02 18.73
CA ASP A 113 -17.34 -5.64 18.27
C ASP A 113 -15.94 -5.25 17.79
N PHE A 114 -15.85 -4.39 16.78
CA PHE A 114 -14.64 -3.70 16.39
C PHE A 114 -14.76 -2.22 16.71
N LEU A 115 -13.74 -1.68 17.37
CA LEU A 115 -13.67 -0.27 17.79
C LEU A 115 -12.81 0.51 16.79
N ALA A 116 -13.42 1.14 15.79
CA ALA A 116 -12.74 1.94 14.75
C ALA A 116 -12.26 3.30 15.32
N THR A 117 -11.53 3.27 16.43
CA THR A 117 -11.15 4.45 17.24
C THR A 117 -9.71 4.91 17.01
N ALA A 118 -8.95 4.28 16.12
CA ALA A 118 -7.60 4.72 15.77
C ALA A 118 -7.59 6.21 15.35
N ALA A 119 -6.45 6.87 15.51
CA ALA A 119 -6.30 8.26 15.11
C ALA A 119 -6.40 8.38 13.58
N ALA A 120 -7.15 9.38 13.11
CA ALA A 120 -7.24 9.68 11.68
C ALA A 120 -5.94 10.30 11.12
N SER A 121 -5.05 10.81 11.97
CA SER A 121 -3.74 11.32 11.58
C SER A 121 -2.75 10.18 11.42
N GLY A 122 -2.42 9.81 10.21
CA GLY A 122 -1.46 8.77 9.90
C GLY A 122 -2.02 7.71 8.96
N PHE A 123 -1.21 6.71 8.67
CA PHE A 123 -1.56 5.58 7.82
C PHE A 123 -2.05 4.43 8.71
N SER A 124 -3.32 4.01 8.59
CA SER A 124 -3.90 2.97 9.46
C SER A 124 -5.20 2.40 8.93
N ALA A 125 -5.31 1.08 8.85
CA ALA A 125 -6.57 0.39 8.56
C ALA A 125 -7.66 0.65 9.62
N GLY A 126 -7.28 0.77 10.90
CA GLY A 126 -8.21 0.83 12.04
C GLY A 126 -9.02 2.12 12.20
N ALA A 127 -8.72 3.19 11.45
CA ALA A 127 -9.50 4.43 11.44
C ALA A 127 -10.41 4.47 10.20
N SER A 128 -11.45 3.64 10.18
CA SER A 128 -12.25 3.32 8.98
C SER A 128 -13.68 3.88 8.97
N THR A 129 -14.08 4.69 9.98
CA THR A 129 -15.46 5.20 10.07
C THR A 129 -15.53 6.67 10.44
N SER A 130 -16.54 7.37 9.85
CA SER A 130 -16.95 8.72 10.24
C SER A 130 -18.44 8.78 10.55
N ALA A 131 -18.99 9.97 10.74
CA ALA A 131 -20.44 10.18 10.92
C ALA A 131 -21.28 9.82 9.69
N SER A 132 -20.65 9.78 8.50
CA SER A 132 -21.31 9.70 7.20
C SER A 132 -20.91 8.47 6.38
N LEU A 133 -19.82 7.79 6.72
CA LEU A 133 -19.31 6.66 5.97
C LEU A 133 -18.64 5.59 6.87
N ALA A 134 -18.47 4.41 6.31
CA ALA A 134 -17.70 3.31 6.89
C ALA A 134 -17.07 2.46 5.78
N LEU A 135 -15.82 2.09 5.96
CA LEU A 135 -15.22 1.00 5.23
C LEU A 135 -15.12 -0.21 6.18
N LEU A 136 -15.66 -1.33 5.74
CA LEU A 136 -15.63 -2.62 6.45
C LEU A 136 -14.56 -3.50 5.84
N SER A 137 -13.52 -3.81 6.60
CA SER A 137 -12.59 -4.90 6.34
C SER A 137 -13.03 -6.15 7.13
N TRP A 138 -13.37 -7.23 6.44
CA TRP A 138 -13.97 -8.40 7.08
C TRP A 138 -13.06 -9.10 8.09
N ASN A 139 -11.74 -9.05 7.88
CA ASN A 139 -10.73 -9.58 8.81
C ASN A 139 -10.80 -8.97 10.22
N GLU A 140 -11.38 -7.77 10.36
CA GLU A 140 -11.54 -7.08 11.64
C GLU A 140 -12.64 -7.70 12.53
N LEU A 141 -13.54 -8.49 11.95
CA LEU A 141 -14.81 -8.89 12.58
C LEU A 141 -15.10 -10.39 12.49
N LEU A 142 -14.09 -11.24 12.34
CA LEU A 142 -14.25 -12.69 12.27
C LEU A 142 -13.15 -13.44 13.02
N VAL A 143 -13.45 -14.71 13.34
CA VAL A 143 -12.47 -15.72 13.72
C VAL A 143 -12.74 -17.00 12.93
N TYR A 144 -11.72 -17.81 12.72
CA TYR A 144 -11.86 -19.06 11.96
C TYR A 144 -11.06 -20.19 12.62
N PRO A 145 -11.34 -21.49 12.29
CA PRO A 145 -10.61 -22.62 12.86
C PRO A 145 -9.11 -22.57 12.53
N ASP A 146 -8.27 -22.69 13.56
CA ASP A 146 -6.83 -22.75 13.40
C ASP A 146 -6.38 -23.90 12.50
N GLY A 147 -5.38 -23.67 11.67
CA GLY A 147 -4.85 -24.63 10.68
C GLY A 147 -5.75 -24.84 9.45
N ALA A 148 -6.91 -24.18 9.36
CA ALA A 148 -7.73 -24.22 8.16
C ALA A 148 -7.13 -23.34 7.05
N LYS A 149 -7.23 -23.83 5.79
CA LYS A 149 -6.86 -23.01 4.63
C LYS A 149 -7.96 -22.01 4.32
N ALA A 150 -7.61 -20.75 4.15
CA ALA A 150 -8.56 -19.67 3.88
C ALA A 150 -9.41 -19.92 2.60
N ALA A 151 -8.82 -20.56 1.59
CA ALA A 151 -9.52 -20.94 0.37
C ALA A 151 -10.59 -22.03 0.56
N ASP A 152 -10.47 -22.87 1.61
CA ASP A 152 -11.37 -23.98 1.88
C ASP A 152 -12.47 -23.64 2.90
N VAL A 153 -12.32 -22.57 3.68
CA VAL A 153 -13.33 -22.09 4.63
C VAL A 153 -14.37 -21.27 3.88
N MET A 154 -15.59 -21.79 3.82
CA MET A 154 -16.71 -21.11 3.13
C MET A 154 -17.47 -20.22 4.11
N VAL A 155 -17.79 -18.99 3.69
CA VAL A 155 -18.49 -17.99 4.50
C VAL A 155 -19.67 -17.42 3.70
N THR A 156 -20.82 -17.29 4.35
CA THR A 156 -21.98 -16.54 3.83
C THR A 156 -22.05 -15.20 4.57
N PRO A 157 -21.63 -14.10 3.93
CA PRO A 157 -21.59 -12.79 4.59
C PRO A 157 -22.91 -12.05 4.45
N GLU A 158 -23.25 -11.28 5.50
CA GLU A 158 -24.39 -10.38 5.55
C GLU A 158 -23.95 -9.03 6.12
N ILE A 159 -24.51 -7.94 5.62
CA ILE A 159 -24.32 -6.61 6.22
C ILE A 159 -25.66 -5.94 6.48
N LYS A 160 -25.68 -5.12 7.53
CA LYS A 160 -26.73 -4.16 7.77
C LYS A 160 -26.15 -2.77 7.82
N ILE A 161 -26.58 -1.91 6.89
CA ILE A 161 -26.13 -0.52 6.78
C ILE A 161 -27.12 0.45 7.44
N PRO A 162 -26.69 1.66 7.86
CA PRO A 162 -27.60 2.70 8.32
C PRO A 162 -28.65 3.04 7.28
N ALA A 163 -29.84 3.46 7.73
CA ALA A 163 -30.91 3.87 6.83
C ALA A 163 -30.47 5.00 5.87
N ASN A 164 -30.81 4.87 4.60
CA ASN A 164 -30.45 5.79 3.51
C ASN A 164 -28.96 5.80 3.11
N TRP A 165 -28.14 4.94 3.66
CA TRP A 165 -26.79 4.71 3.14
C TRP A 165 -26.84 3.81 1.90
N LYS A 166 -25.82 3.94 1.06
CA LYS A 166 -25.53 3.03 -0.07
C LYS A 166 -24.18 2.37 0.17
N PHE A 167 -23.83 1.39 -0.66
CA PHE A 167 -22.57 0.68 -0.54
C PHE A 167 -22.01 0.27 -1.91
N GLY A 168 -20.69 0.03 -1.96
CA GLY A 168 -19.94 -0.59 -3.05
C GLY A 168 -19.07 -1.72 -2.51
N THR A 169 -18.89 -2.78 -3.30
CA THR A 169 -18.05 -3.94 -2.99
C THR A 169 -17.92 -4.85 -4.21
N ALA A 170 -16.88 -5.66 -4.25
CA ALA A 170 -16.72 -6.72 -5.25
C ALA A 170 -17.54 -8.00 -4.94
N LEU A 171 -18.23 -8.08 -3.80
CA LEU A 171 -19.09 -9.21 -3.46
C LEU A 171 -20.42 -9.14 -4.21
N ASP A 172 -20.89 -10.28 -4.71
CA ASP A 172 -22.18 -10.41 -5.36
C ASP A 172 -23.32 -10.54 -4.33
N PRO A 173 -24.31 -9.62 -4.29
CA PRO A 173 -25.53 -9.85 -3.51
C PRO A 173 -26.33 -11.04 -4.02
N THR A 174 -27.06 -11.72 -3.13
CA THR A 174 -27.95 -12.85 -3.51
C THR A 174 -29.19 -12.39 -4.27
N SER A 175 -29.58 -11.11 -4.13
CA SER A 175 -30.68 -10.44 -4.83
C SER A 175 -30.42 -8.94 -4.88
N ASP A 176 -31.13 -8.22 -5.74
CA ASP A 176 -31.05 -6.76 -5.77
C ASP A 176 -31.30 -6.19 -4.37
N PRO A 177 -30.36 -5.39 -3.81
CA PRO A 177 -30.48 -4.85 -2.47
C PRO A 177 -31.74 -4.00 -2.31
N LYS A 178 -32.57 -4.34 -1.33
CA LYS A 178 -33.78 -3.57 -0.99
C LYS A 178 -33.78 -3.27 0.50
N GLY A 179 -33.43 -2.04 0.86
CA GLY A 179 -33.34 -1.65 2.26
C GLY A 179 -31.93 -1.76 2.82
N SER A 180 -31.83 -1.98 4.12
CA SER A 180 -30.57 -1.89 4.88
C SER A 180 -29.87 -3.25 5.11
N ASP A 181 -30.57 -4.36 4.89
CA ASP A 181 -30.06 -5.72 5.15
C ASP A 181 -29.69 -6.38 3.81
N ILE A 182 -28.43 -6.73 3.63
CA ILE A 182 -27.87 -7.26 2.40
C ILE A 182 -27.19 -8.58 2.70
N THR A 183 -27.59 -9.65 1.99
CA THR A 183 -26.94 -10.97 2.03
C THR A 183 -26.17 -11.18 0.74
N PHE A 184 -24.92 -11.59 0.83
CA PHE A 184 -24.07 -11.91 -0.32
C PHE A 184 -24.03 -13.41 -0.60
N LYS A 185 -23.57 -13.78 -1.78
CA LYS A 185 -23.31 -15.19 -2.12
C LYS A 185 -22.21 -15.73 -1.20
N THR A 186 -22.29 -17.04 -0.93
CA THR A 186 -21.24 -17.74 -0.19
C THR A 186 -19.93 -17.71 -0.98
N VAL A 187 -18.86 -17.30 -0.32
CA VAL A 187 -17.50 -17.21 -0.88
C VAL A 187 -16.48 -17.89 0.05
N SER A 188 -15.26 -18.10 -0.39
CA SER A 188 -14.18 -18.54 0.51
C SER A 188 -13.79 -17.42 1.47
N LEU A 189 -13.21 -17.77 2.61
CA LEU A 189 -12.64 -16.80 3.55
C LEU A 189 -11.57 -15.94 2.90
N GLU A 190 -10.76 -16.52 2.00
CA GLU A 190 -9.78 -15.78 1.20
C GLU A 190 -10.45 -14.68 0.35
N GLN A 191 -11.50 -15.03 -0.39
CA GLN A 191 -12.25 -14.05 -1.19
C GLN A 191 -12.98 -13.04 -0.32
N LEU A 192 -13.51 -13.43 0.84
CA LEU A 192 -14.22 -12.54 1.75
C LEU A 192 -13.31 -11.43 2.26
N VAL A 193 -12.14 -11.81 2.83
CA VAL A 193 -11.15 -10.85 3.36
C VAL A 193 -10.62 -9.94 2.26
N ASP A 194 -10.54 -10.45 1.02
CA ASP A 194 -10.12 -9.69 -0.17
C ASP A 194 -11.27 -8.88 -0.83
N SER A 195 -12.40 -8.68 -0.15
CA SER A 195 -13.57 -7.97 -0.70
C SER A 195 -14.22 -7.04 0.33
N PRO A 196 -13.55 -5.94 0.70
CA PRO A 196 -14.10 -4.97 1.65
C PRO A 196 -15.40 -4.33 1.13
N VAL A 197 -16.09 -3.64 2.02
CA VAL A 197 -17.34 -2.93 1.70
C VAL A 197 -17.22 -1.47 2.10
N LEU A 198 -17.32 -0.56 1.13
CA LEU A 198 -17.46 0.86 1.38
C LEU A 198 -18.95 1.21 1.48
N ALA A 199 -19.39 1.81 2.59
CA ALA A 199 -20.76 2.27 2.77
C ALA A 199 -20.79 3.75 3.18
N GLY A 200 -21.77 4.50 2.67
CA GLY A 200 -21.84 5.92 2.98
C GLY A 200 -23.22 6.53 2.75
N ARG A 201 -23.48 7.62 3.49
CA ARG A 201 -24.65 8.47 3.31
C ARG A 201 -24.55 9.27 2.01
N TRP A 202 -23.38 9.83 1.75
CA TRP A 202 -23.02 10.50 0.52
C TRP A 202 -22.18 9.51 -0.29
N PHE A 203 -22.87 8.84 -1.24
CA PHE A 203 -22.29 7.74 -2.01
C PHE A 203 -22.64 7.88 -3.49
N ARG A 204 -21.64 7.69 -4.35
CA ARG A 204 -21.80 7.73 -5.81
C ARG A 204 -21.02 6.58 -6.44
N GLU A 205 -21.70 5.73 -7.19
CA GLU A 205 -21.09 4.73 -8.08
C GLU A 205 -21.00 5.30 -9.49
N ILE A 206 -19.82 5.27 -10.09
CA ILE A 206 -19.55 5.78 -11.43
C ILE A 206 -18.97 4.65 -12.27
N PRO A 207 -19.63 4.19 -13.35
CA PRO A 207 -19.05 3.22 -14.25
C PRO A 207 -17.88 3.83 -15.03
N LEU A 208 -16.71 3.17 -15.02
CA LEU A 208 -15.52 3.57 -15.77
C LEU A 208 -15.38 2.73 -17.03
N ALA A 209 -15.01 3.38 -18.17
CA ALA A 209 -14.80 2.73 -19.46
C ALA A 209 -15.89 1.66 -19.75
N PRO A 210 -17.18 2.05 -19.85
CA PRO A 210 -18.31 1.11 -19.86
C PRO A 210 -18.31 0.15 -21.06
N GLU A 211 -17.52 0.44 -22.09
CA GLU A 211 -17.27 -0.44 -23.25
C GLU A 211 -16.33 -1.62 -22.93
N ILE A 212 -15.59 -1.54 -21.82
CA ILE A 212 -14.61 -2.56 -21.41
C ILE A 212 -15.30 -3.65 -20.57
N SER A 213 -14.82 -4.88 -20.72
CA SER A 213 -15.21 -6.02 -19.89
C SER A 213 -13.94 -6.66 -19.30
N PRO A 214 -13.98 -7.09 -18.02
CA PRO A 214 -15.02 -6.94 -17.00
C PRO A 214 -15.39 -5.48 -16.71
N LYS A 215 -16.49 -5.24 -15.98
CA LYS A 215 -16.93 -3.89 -15.60
C LYS A 215 -16.04 -3.30 -14.50
N HIS A 216 -15.90 -1.97 -14.54
CA HIS A 216 -15.13 -1.20 -13.57
C HIS A 216 -16.00 -0.09 -13.01
N PHE A 217 -15.87 0.14 -11.71
CA PHE A 217 -16.66 1.14 -10.99
C PHE A 217 -15.75 1.99 -10.10
N LEU A 218 -16.05 3.27 -10.02
CA LEU A 218 -15.50 4.18 -9.03
C LEU A 218 -16.60 4.40 -7.99
N ASP A 219 -16.45 3.79 -6.83
CA ASP A 219 -17.38 3.86 -5.71
C ASP A 219 -16.84 4.88 -4.71
N LEU A 220 -17.54 6.01 -4.60
CA LEU A 220 -17.14 7.15 -3.78
C LEU A 220 -18.01 7.25 -2.53
N ALA A 221 -17.41 7.42 -1.37
CA ALA A 221 -18.09 7.86 -0.16
C ALA A 221 -17.36 9.07 0.44
N GLY A 222 -18.09 10.13 0.77
CA GLY A 222 -17.56 11.37 1.33
C GLY A 222 -18.27 11.80 2.61
N ASP A 223 -17.69 12.77 3.30
CA ASP A 223 -18.32 13.38 4.47
C ASP A 223 -19.41 14.41 4.08
N GLY A 224 -19.35 14.95 2.87
CA GLY A 224 -20.35 15.84 2.27
C GLY A 224 -20.74 15.45 0.84
N PRO A 225 -21.87 15.98 0.33
CA PRO A 225 -22.29 15.71 -1.04
C PRO A 225 -21.37 16.36 -2.09
N GLU A 226 -20.66 17.43 -1.73
CA GLU A 226 -19.69 18.12 -2.59
C GLU A 226 -18.41 17.34 -2.79
N ASP A 227 -18.01 16.47 -1.84
CA ASP A 227 -16.76 15.72 -1.90
C ASP A 227 -16.78 14.65 -3.01
N ILE A 228 -17.98 14.15 -3.32
CA ILE A 228 -18.21 13.12 -4.35
C ILE A 228 -18.60 13.69 -5.72
N ASP A 229 -18.46 15.00 -5.91
CA ASP A 229 -18.81 15.68 -7.18
C ASP A 229 -17.58 15.84 -8.08
N LEU A 230 -17.17 14.73 -8.68
CA LEU A 230 -16.02 14.70 -9.60
C LEU A 230 -16.33 15.44 -10.91
N SER A 231 -15.29 16.11 -11.44
CA SER A 231 -15.32 16.64 -12.79
C SER A 231 -15.39 15.51 -13.84
N GLN A 232 -15.93 15.81 -15.02
CA GLN A 232 -15.93 14.84 -16.13
C GLN A 232 -14.51 14.50 -16.55
N GLU A 233 -13.57 15.43 -16.47
CA GLU A 233 -12.16 15.22 -16.77
C GLU A 233 -11.53 14.15 -15.85
N HIS A 234 -11.77 14.20 -14.54
CA HIS A 234 -11.29 13.17 -13.61
C HIS A 234 -11.90 11.79 -13.93
N ILE A 235 -13.20 11.73 -14.26
CA ILE A 235 -13.86 10.48 -14.67
C ILE A 235 -13.23 9.93 -15.97
N ASP A 236 -12.90 10.79 -16.91
CA ASP A 236 -12.25 10.41 -18.17
C ASP A 236 -10.81 9.92 -17.93
N ASN A 237 -10.05 10.53 -17.00
CA ASN A 237 -8.73 10.09 -16.60
C ASN A 237 -8.77 8.67 -16.00
N PHE A 238 -9.69 8.39 -15.07
CA PHE A 238 -9.84 7.03 -14.51
C PHE A 238 -10.37 6.03 -15.55
N SER A 239 -11.23 6.46 -16.47
CA SER A 239 -11.64 5.62 -17.60
C SER A 239 -10.48 5.30 -18.53
N LYS A 240 -9.55 6.24 -18.73
CA LYS A 240 -8.32 6.04 -19.49
C LYS A 240 -7.34 5.13 -18.74
N LEU A 241 -7.25 5.22 -17.40
CA LEU A 241 -6.48 4.28 -16.57
C LEU A 241 -6.91 2.83 -16.83
N VAL A 242 -8.23 2.55 -16.87
CA VAL A 242 -8.76 1.21 -17.19
C VAL A 242 -8.34 0.74 -18.58
N ARG A 243 -8.24 1.64 -19.57
CA ARG A 243 -7.77 1.29 -20.93
C ARG A 243 -6.27 1.06 -20.97
N GLU A 244 -5.50 1.94 -20.33
CA GLU A 244 -4.03 1.85 -20.28
C GLU A 244 -3.57 0.57 -19.58
N THR A 245 -4.16 0.20 -18.45
CA THR A 245 -3.85 -1.07 -17.75
C THR A 245 -4.17 -2.28 -18.62
N GLY A 246 -5.29 -2.25 -19.36
CA GLY A 246 -5.63 -3.31 -20.31
C GLY A 246 -4.63 -3.45 -21.45
N ALA A 247 -4.09 -2.34 -21.94
CA ALA A 247 -3.05 -2.33 -22.98
C ALA A 247 -1.70 -2.79 -22.42
N LEU A 248 -1.37 -2.43 -21.18
CA LEU A 248 -0.12 -2.77 -20.49
C LEU A 248 -0.03 -4.27 -20.17
N TYR A 249 -1.02 -4.81 -19.46
CA TYR A 249 -1.01 -6.20 -18.96
C TYR A 249 -1.56 -7.22 -19.95
N LYS A 250 -2.35 -6.80 -20.92
CA LYS A 250 -3.04 -7.65 -21.92
C LYS A 250 -3.90 -8.76 -21.32
N SER A 251 -4.30 -8.62 -20.08
CA SER A 251 -5.13 -9.57 -19.31
C SER A 251 -5.90 -8.84 -18.22
N ARG A 252 -6.93 -9.51 -17.68
CA ARG A 252 -7.65 -9.11 -16.47
C ARG A 252 -7.96 -10.36 -15.65
N HIS A 253 -7.70 -10.30 -14.34
CA HIS A 253 -7.79 -11.45 -13.44
C HIS A 253 -8.90 -11.28 -12.39
N TYR A 254 -9.99 -10.64 -12.79
CA TYR A 254 -11.16 -10.33 -11.94
C TYR A 254 -12.47 -10.40 -12.72
N GLY A 255 -13.60 -10.52 -11.99
CA GLY A 255 -14.96 -10.54 -12.56
C GLY A 255 -15.57 -9.15 -12.73
N SER A 256 -15.24 -8.23 -11.82
CA SER A 256 -15.46 -6.78 -11.86
C SER A 256 -14.32 -6.12 -11.12
N TYR A 257 -14.19 -4.77 -11.17
CA TYR A 257 -13.25 -4.04 -10.35
C TYR A 257 -13.91 -2.80 -9.75
N HIS A 258 -13.72 -2.61 -8.43
CA HIS A 258 -14.30 -1.53 -7.66
C HIS A 258 -13.19 -0.72 -6.98
N PHE A 259 -13.00 0.53 -7.40
CA PHE A 259 -12.19 1.48 -6.63
C PHE A 259 -13.06 1.99 -5.48
N LEU A 260 -12.80 1.55 -4.25
CA LEU A 260 -13.56 1.93 -3.07
C LEU A 260 -12.90 3.16 -2.43
N VAL A 261 -13.33 4.35 -2.86
CA VAL A 261 -12.66 5.59 -2.50
C VAL A 261 -13.37 6.30 -1.36
N THR A 262 -12.65 6.48 -0.27
CA THR A 262 -13.09 7.24 0.89
C THR A 262 -12.51 8.66 0.85
N LEU A 263 -13.39 9.67 0.83
CA LEU A 263 -13.07 11.10 0.78
C LEU A 263 -13.39 11.73 2.15
N SER A 264 -12.42 11.71 3.07
CA SER A 264 -12.66 12.13 4.45
C SER A 264 -11.37 12.44 5.21
N ASP A 265 -11.36 13.57 5.92
CA ASP A 265 -10.31 13.91 6.89
C ASP A 265 -10.57 13.31 8.28
N GLN A 266 -11.65 12.52 8.44
CA GLN A 266 -12.06 11.88 9.71
C GLN A 266 -11.65 10.41 9.80
N VAL A 267 -11.17 9.82 8.69
CA VAL A 267 -10.57 8.47 8.62
C VAL A 267 -9.08 8.59 8.32
N ALA A 268 -8.32 7.55 8.62
CA ALA A 268 -6.89 7.57 8.31
C ALA A 268 -6.67 7.41 6.80
N HIS A 269 -5.62 8.07 6.29
CA HIS A 269 -5.10 7.76 4.96
C HIS A 269 -4.67 6.30 4.89
N PHE A 270 -5.04 5.62 3.80
CA PHE A 270 -4.73 4.20 3.61
C PHE A 270 -4.88 3.80 2.14
N GLY A 271 -4.03 2.90 1.66
CA GLY A 271 -4.18 2.17 0.42
C GLY A 271 -4.08 0.69 0.72
N LEU A 272 -5.00 -0.11 0.17
CA LEU A 272 -4.90 -1.57 0.26
C LEU A 272 -5.51 -2.22 -0.98
N GLU A 273 -4.69 -3.01 -1.61
CA GLU A 273 -5.02 -3.70 -2.82
C GLU A 273 -5.80 -5.00 -2.59
N HIS A 274 -6.69 -5.29 -3.51
CA HIS A 274 -7.47 -6.52 -3.60
C HIS A 274 -7.50 -7.05 -5.03
N HIS A 275 -7.87 -8.32 -5.24
CA HIS A 275 -7.99 -8.88 -6.59
C HIS A 275 -9.00 -8.12 -7.46
N GLN A 276 -10.12 -7.71 -6.88
CA GLN A 276 -11.28 -7.16 -7.57
C GLN A 276 -11.71 -5.78 -7.06
N SER A 277 -10.92 -5.19 -6.18
CA SER A 277 -11.15 -3.84 -5.64
C SER A 277 -9.86 -3.24 -5.10
N SER A 278 -9.92 -1.97 -4.70
CA SER A 278 -8.94 -1.30 -3.84
C SER A 278 -9.66 -0.51 -2.75
N ASP A 279 -9.05 -0.44 -1.56
CA ASP A 279 -9.44 0.48 -0.49
C ASP A 279 -8.56 1.73 -0.62
N ASP A 280 -9.12 2.81 -1.13
CA ASP A 280 -8.41 4.06 -1.42
C ASP A 280 -8.92 5.17 -0.49
N ARG A 281 -8.24 5.43 0.64
CA ARG A 281 -8.64 6.48 1.59
C ARG A 281 -7.78 7.71 1.41
N VAL A 282 -8.39 8.77 0.90
CA VAL A 282 -7.72 10.04 0.59
C VAL A 282 -8.40 11.22 1.27
N ALA A 283 -7.72 12.38 1.27
CA ALA A 283 -8.24 13.59 1.87
C ALA A 283 -9.62 14.00 1.30
N GLU A 284 -10.45 14.61 2.13
CA GLU A 284 -11.83 14.97 1.82
C GLU A 284 -11.99 15.71 0.48
N LYS A 285 -11.07 16.63 0.16
CA LYS A 285 -11.14 17.48 -1.02
C LYS A 285 -10.31 16.98 -2.22
N THR A 286 -9.79 15.77 -2.19
CA THR A 286 -8.91 15.23 -3.24
C THR A 286 -9.48 15.37 -4.65
N PHE A 287 -10.78 15.20 -4.85
CA PHE A 287 -11.38 15.26 -6.20
C PHE A 287 -12.02 16.59 -6.58
N VAL A 288 -11.97 17.58 -5.69
CA VAL A 288 -12.50 18.93 -5.93
C VAL A 288 -11.43 20.02 -5.83
N ASP A 289 -10.19 19.67 -5.45
CA ASP A 289 -9.02 20.54 -5.44
C ASP A 289 -7.91 19.94 -6.33
N ASP A 290 -7.46 20.70 -7.32
CA ASP A 290 -6.50 20.22 -8.32
C ASP A 290 -5.14 19.85 -7.71
N GLY A 291 -4.69 20.56 -6.68
CA GLY A 291 -3.42 20.26 -5.99
C GLY A 291 -3.52 18.93 -5.24
N GLN A 292 -4.60 18.73 -4.50
CA GLN A 292 -4.84 17.47 -3.80
C GLN A 292 -5.09 16.31 -4.77
N PHE A 293 -5.74 16.56 -5.92
CA PHE A 293 -5.90 15.54 -6.95
C PHE A 293 -4.55 15.07 -7.50
N ILE A 294 -3.62 15.99 -7.75
CA ILE A 294 -2.28 15.65 -8.23
C ILE A 294 -1.49 14.92 -7.13
N ALA A 295 -1.58 15.35 -5.88
CA ALA A 295 -0.84 14.75 -4.77
C ALA A 295 -1.34 13.33 -4.39
N ASN A 296 -2.65 13.11 -4.39
CA ASN A 296 -3.27 11.88 -3.87
C ASN A 296 -3.87 10.98 -4.95
N GLY A 297 -4.12 11.50 -6.17
CA GLY A 297 -4.75 10.74 -7.25
C GLY A 297 -3.92 9.58 -7.79
N LEU A 298 -2.63 9.53 -7.47
CA LEU A 298 -1.73 8.42 -7.82
C LEU A 298 -2.06 7.12 -7.07
N LEU A 299 -2.76 7.19 -5.93
CA LEU A 299 -3.08 6.01 -5.14
C LEU A 299 -3.88 4.98 -5.95
N LEU A 300 -4.89 5.44 -6.69
CA LEU A 300 -5.74 4.54 -7.50
C LEU A 300 -4.96 3.79 -8.60
N PRO A 301 -4.06 4.42 -9.40
CA PRO A 301 -3.17 3.70 -10.32
C PRO A 301 -2.28 2.67 -9.63
N HIS A 302 -1.74 2.99 -8.45
CA HIS A 302 -0.90 2.10 -7.65
C HIS A 302 -1.69 0.85 -7.23
N GLU A 303 -2.80 1.05 -6.50
CA GLU A 303 -3.63 -0.05 -5.99
C GLU A 303 -4.25 -0.89 -7.12
N PHE A 304 -4.62 -0.26 -8.23
CA PHE A 304 -5.13 -1.01 -9.39
C PHE A 304 -4.06 -1.90 -10.03
N THR A 305 -2.81 -1.44 -10.08
CA THR A 305 -1.68 -2.24 -10.57
C THR A 305 -1.50 -3.51 -9.77
N HIS A 306 -1.72 -3.47 -8.47
CA HIS A 306 -1.63 -4.62 -7.59
C HIS A 306 -2.59 -5.75 -7.94
N SER A 307 -3.71 -5.51 -8.61
CA SER A 307 -4.57 -6.60 -9.09
C SER A 307 -3.79 -7.62 -9.93
N TRP A 308 -2.75 -7.17 -10.67
CA TRP A 308 -1.82 -8.02 -11.42
C TRP A 308 -0.54 -8.30 -10.65
N ASN A 309 0.15 -7.27 -10.14
CA ASN A 309 1.43 -7.38 -9.43
C ASN A 309 1.22 -7.39 -7.93
N GLY A 310 0.97 -8.56 -7.36
CA GLY A 310 0.69 -8.74 -5.93
C GLY A 310 -0.47 -9.69 -5.68
N LYS A 311 -1.62 -9.42 -6.27
CA LYS A 311 -2.79 -10.29 -6.07
C LYS A 311 -2.77 -11.48 -7.04
N TYR A 312 -2.64 -11.27 -8.34
CA TYR A 312 -2.53 -12.38 -9.31
C TYR A 312 -1.12 -13.00 -9.28
N ARG A 313 -0.08 -12.23 -9.62
CA ARG A 313 1.31 -12.67 -9.47
C ARG A 313 1.80 -12.22 -8.10
N ARG A 314 2.01 -13.17 -7.21
CA ARG A 314 2.39 -12.92 -5.81
C ARG A 314 3.73 -13.57 -5.50
N PRO A 315 4.66 -12.89 -4.80
CA PRO A 315 5.86 -13.55 -4.27
C PRO A 315 5.50 -14.83 -3.52
N ALA A 316 6.22 -15.90 -3.76
CA ALA A 316 5.96 -17.19 -3.10
C ALA A 316 6.04 -17.08 -1.56
N GLY A 317 6.88 -16.17 -1.06
CA GLY A 317 7.00 -15.89 0.37
C GLY A 317 5.80 -15.15 0.99
N LEU A 318 4.97 -14.48 0.16
CA LEU A 318 3.75 -13.78 0.58
C LEU A 318 2.48 -14.59 0.31
N ALA A 319 2.58 -15.71 -0.43
CA ALA A 319 1.44 -16.57 -0.78
C ALA A 319 1.27 -17.66 0.28
N THR A 320 0.62 -17.32 1.40
CA THR A 320 0.33 -18.23 2.52
C THR A 320 -1.05 -18.86 2.41
N ASP A 321 -1.23 -20.06 3.00
CA ASP A 321 -2.51 -20.78 2.95
C ASP A 321 -3.57 -20.20 3.92
N ASN A 322 -3.14 -19.39 4.91
CA ASN A 322 -4.02 -18.81 5.95
C ASN A 322 -3.39 -17.53 6.54
N TYR A 323 -4.13 -16.86 7.41
CA TYR A 323 -3.72 -15.58 8.01
C TYR A 323 -2.87 -15.71 9.29
N GLN A 324 -2.38 -16.91 9.63
CA GLN A 324 -1.48 -17.15 10.77
C GLN A 324 -0.05 -17.42 10.32
N GLU A 325 0.14 -17.88 9.10
CA GLU A 325 1.46 -18.18 8.54
C GLU A 325 2.24 -16.88 8.27
N PRO A 326 3.49 -16.77 8.78
CA PRO A 326 4.32 -15.60 8.56
C PRO A 326 4.63 -15.37 7.08
N MET A 327 4.41 -14.16 6.61
CA MET A 327 4.79 -13.71 5.27
C MET A 327 6.27 -13.31 5.23
N LYS A 328 6.92 -13.50 4.08
CA LYS A 328 8.32 -13.12 3.83
C LYS A 328 8.38 -12.00 2.81
N GLY A 329 8.92 -10.86 3.22
CA GLY A 329 8.96 -9.64 2.42
C GLY A 329 10.13 -9.54 1.43
N ASP A 330 10.93 -10.59 1.23
CA ASP A 330 12.17 -10.56 0.45
C ASP A 330 12.02 -10.11 -1.02
N LEU A 331 10.82 -10.18 -1.58
CA LEU A 331 10.52 -9.70 -2.93
C LEU A 331 9.58 -8.46 -2.96
N LEU A 332 9.50 -7.70 -1.88
CA LEU A 332 8.70 -6.47 -1.86
C LEU A 332 9.20 -5.41 -2.83
N TRP A 333 10.48 -5.39 -3.18
CA TRP A 333 10.99 -4.54 -4.26
C TRP A 333 10.41 -4.88 -5.65
N VAL A 334 9.83 -6.09 -5.83
CA VAL A 334 9.01 -6.44 -7.01
C VAL A 334 7.54 -6.12 -6.74
N TYR A 335 7.03 -6.54 -5.58
CA TYR A 335 5.62 -6.37 -5.23
C TYR A 335 5.25 -4.90 -5.17
N GLU A 336 6.02 -4.08 -4.45
CA GLU A 336 5.79 -2.65 -4.26
C GLU A 336 6.58 -1.80 -5.26
N GLY A 337 7.88 -2.03 -5.39
CA GLY A 337 8.73 -1.16 -6.23
C GLY A 337 8.34 -1.18 -7.71
N LEU A 338 7.94 -2.34 -8.26
CA LEU A 338 7.41 -2.39 -9.63
C LEU A 338 6.02 -1.77 -9.72
N THR A 339 5.19 -1.93 -8.68
CA THR A 339 3.86 -1.31 -8.62
C THR A 339 3.96 0.21 -8.54
N GLU A 340 4.86 0.74 -7.72
CA GLU A 340 5.14 2.18 -7.65
C GLU A 340 5.55 2.71 -9.03
N TYR A 341 6.54 2.11 -9.67
CA TYR A 341 6.97 2.49 -11.02
C TYR A 341 5.83 2.45 -12.03
N LEU A 342 5.05 1.36 -12.08
CA LEU A 342 3.95 1.21 -13.03
C LEU A 342 2.77 2.12 -12.70
N GLY A 343 2.45 2.33 -11.43
CA GLY A 343 1.42 3.26 -10.96
C GLY A 343 1.72 4.68 -11.40
N ASP A 344 2.94 5.15 -11.19
CA ASP A 344 3.39 6.50 -11.56
C ASP A 344 3.36 6.74 -13.07
N ILE A 345 3.87 5.79 -13.88
CA ILE A 345 3.78 5.94 -15.33
C ILE A 345 2.34 5.85 -15.85
N LEU A 346 1.47 5.08 -15.19
CA LEU A 346 0.04 5.02 -15.51
C LEU A 346 -0.66 6.32 -15.14
N ALA A 347 -0.34 6.94 -13.99
CA ALA A 347 -0.86 8.26 -13.61
C ALA A 347 -0.53 9.32 -14.67
N ALA A 348 0.69 9.31 -15.22
CA ALA A 348 1.07 10.19 -16.32
C ALA A 348 0.35 9.82 -17.64
N ARG A 349 0.28 8.54 -18.00
CA ARG A 349 -0.34 8.06 -19.25
C ARG A 349 -1.85 8.31 -19.30
N CYS A 350 -2.53 8.21 -18.17
CA CYS A 350 -3.99 8.44 -18.13
C CYS A 350 -4.37 9.91 -17.94
N GLY A 351 -3.44 10.81 -17.63
CA GLY A 351 -3.64 12.25 -17.52
C GLY A 351 -3.99 12.73 -16.10
N ILE A 352 -3.81 11.89 -15.07
CA ILE A 352 -3.82 12.35 -13.66
C ILE A 352 -2.64 13.30 -13.45
N TRP A 353 -1.48 12.96 -14.01
CA TRP A 353 -0.30 13.80 -14.02
C TRP A 353 0.07 14.26 -15.42
N GLU A 354 0.49 15.51 -15.55
CA GLU A 354 1.28 15.94 -16.68
C GLU A 354 2.68 15.25 -16.64
N PRO A 355 3.30 14.94 -17.75
CA PRO A 355 4.64 14.32 -17.79
C PRO A 355 5.72 15.11 -17.02
N SER A 356 5.53 16.42 -16.83
CA SER A 356 6.41 17.26 -16.00
C SER A 356 6.29 16.94 -14.52
N VAL A 357 5.09 16.64 -14.02
CA VAL A 357 4.86 16.27 -12.62
C VAL A 357 5.59 14.98 -12.27
N TYR A 358 5.49 13.95 -13.14
CA TYR A 358 6.27 12.72 -12.95
C TYR A 358 7.78 13.00 -12.91
N ARG A 359 8.30 13.81 -13.83
CA ARG A 359 9.73 14.14 -13.83
C ARG A 359 10.16 14.89 -12.56
N ASP A 360 9.32 15.76 -12.03
CA ASP A 360 9.59 16.52 -10.80
C ASP A 360 9.57 15.61 -9.56
N ARG A 361 8.61 14.65 -9.49
CA ARG A 361 8.59 13.60 -8.47
C ARG A 361 9.84 12.72 -8.56
N LEU A 362 10.13 12.19 -9.74
CA LEU A 362 11.32 11.37 -9.99
C LEU A 362 12.63 12.09 -9.62
N ALA A 363 12.73 13.40 -9.92
CA ALA A 363 13.89 14.21 -9.52
C ALA A 363 14.02 14.27 -8.00
N THR A 364 12.90 14.41 -7.28
CA THR A 364 12.88 14.48 -5.81
C THR A 364 13.31 13.14 -5.21
N ILE A 365 12.76 12.02 -5.67
CA ILE A 365 13.14 10.67 -5.23
C ILE A 365 14.62 10.39 -5.53
N ALA A 366 15.06 10.62 -6.78
CA ALA A 366 16.43 10.39 -7.18
C ALA A 366 17.42 11.26 -6.38
N GLY A 367 17.09 12.54 -6.16
CA GLY A 367 17.90 13.43 -5.34
C GLY A 367 18.01 12.96 -3.90
N TYR A 368 16.90 12.56 -3.29
CA TYR A 368 16.87 12.09 -1.91
C TYR A 368 17.71 10.82 -1.73
N LEU A 369 17.49 9.79 -2.56
CA LEU A 369 18.22 8.53 -2.51
C LEU A 369 19.71 8.68 -2.86
N ASN A 370 20.06 9.64 -3.71
CA ASN A 370 21.46 9.88 -4.11
C ASN A 370 22.25 10.68 -3.09
N ASP A 371 21.66 11.74 -2.48
CA ASP A 371 22.41 12.73 -1.74
C ASP A 371 21.92 12.98 -0.30
N ALA A 372 20.75 12.46 0.09
CA ALA A 372 20.12 12.72 1.39
C ALA A 372 19.72 11.47 2.16
N ARG A 373 20.18 10.27 1.74
CA ARG A 373 19.85 8.99 2.38
C ARG A 373 21.10 8.22 2.89
N PRO A 374 21.84 8.75 3.86
CA PRO A 374 23.09 8.14 4.36
C PRO A 374 22.90 6.73 4.96
N GLY A 375 21.68 6.34 5.32
CA GLY A 375 21.32 5.01 5.78
C GLY A 375 21.70 3.90 4.80
N ARG A 376 21.80 4.20 3.51
CA ARG A 376 22.26 3.28 2.46
C ARG A 376 23.63 2.66 2.77
N THR A 377 24.49 3.37 3.48
CA THR A 377 25.86 2.90 3.80
C THR A 377 25.93 1.73 4.78
N TRP A 378 24.82 1.38 5.42
CA TRP A 378 24.78 0.28 6.39
C TRP A 378 23.61 -0.68 6.19
N ARG A 379 22.53 -0.24 5.53
CA ARG A 379 21.37 -1.06 5.20
C ARG A 379 21.13 -0.99 3.70
N ASP A 380 21.20 -2.13 3.02
CA ASP A 380 20.88 -2.24 1.60
C ASP A 380 19.37 -2.29 1.33
N LEU A 381 18.99 -2.21 0.06
CA LEU A 381 17.59 -2.24 -0.36
C LEU A 381 16.94 -3.58 -0.01
N GLN A 382 17.67 -4.70 -0.17
CA GLN A 382 17.14 -6.03 0.14
C GLN A 382 16.77 -6.17 1.63
N ASP A 383 17.56 -5.58 2.54
CA ASP A 383 17.26 -5.63 3.98
C ASP A 383 16.01 -4.82 4.33
N THR A 384 15.76 -3.68 3.66
CA THR A 384 14.52 -2.91 3.87
C THR A 384 13.28 -3.75 3.55
N ALA A 385 13.30 -4.48 2.45
CA ALA A 385 12.24 -5.41 2.06
C ALA A 385 12.10 -6.58 3.04
N THR A 386 13.20 -7.19 3.45
CA THR A 386 13.23 -8.33 4.39
C THR A 386 12.68 -7.94 5.77
N MET A 387 12.96 -6.72 6.23
CA MET A 387 12.54 -6.19 7.52
C MET A 387 11.19 -5.46 7.48
N ALA A 388 10.46 -5.47 6.40
CA ALA A 388 9.20 -4.73 6.22
C ALA A 388 8.23 -4.94 7.37
N GLN A 389 8.05 -6.19 7.84
CA GLN A 389 7.16 -6.52 8.96
C GLN A 389 7.43 -5.76 10.28
N VAL A 390 8.61 -5.16 10.43
CA VAL A 390 8.98 -4.35 11.60
C VAL A 390 9.12 -2.88 11.23
N LEU A 391 9.50 -2.57 9.99
CA LEU A 391 9.81 -1.22 9.54
C LEU A 391 8.63 -0.49 8.92
N TYR A 392 7.60 -1.20 8.47
CA TYR A 392 6.48 -0.63 7.72
C TYR A 392 5.81 0.56 8.42
N TYR A 393 5.67 0.50 9.75
CA TYR A 393 5.08 1.56 10.55
C TYR A 393 6.10 2.38 11.36
N THR A 394 7.38 2.33 11.03
CA THR A 394 8.42 3.01 11.82
C THR A 394 8.76 4.40 11.37
N GLY A 395 8.18 4.92 10.30
CA GLY A 395 8.45 6.22 9.72
C GLY A 395 8.68 7.35 10.74
N GLY A 396 9.21 8.47 10.31
CA GLY A 396 9.46 9.63 11.16
C GLY A 396 10.94 9.96 11.38
N PRO A 397 11.33 10.51 12.52
CA PRO A 397 12.65 11.07 12.70
C PRO A 397 13.81 10.12 12.39
N TYR A 398 14.85 10.60 11.71
CA TYR A 398 16.01 9.83 11.23
C TYR A 398 15.68 8.71 10.24
N ASP A 399 14.57 8.84 9.52
CA ASP A 399 14.26 7.91 8.43
C ASP A 399 15.38 7.88 7.37
N ASN A 400 15.96 9.04 7.04
CA ASN A 400 17.14 9.14 6.17
C ASN A 400 18.30 8.22 6.58
N TYR A 401 18.45 7.91 7.88
CA TYR A 401 19.54 7.09 8.42
C TYR A 401 19.09 5.67 8.77
N ARG A 402 17.85 5.51 9.26
CA ARG A 402 17.29 4.19 9.59
C ARG A 402 17.02 3.38 8.34
N ARG A 403 16.44 3.97 7.32
CA ARG A 403 15.79 3.35 6.16
C ARG A 403 14.64 2.44 6.60
N ASP A 404 13.49 2.53 6.00
CA ASP A 404 12.34 1.69 6.31
C ASP A 404 11.73 1.05 5.07
N THR A 405 10.90 1.76 4.33
CA THR A 405 10.14 1.27 3.19
C THR A 405 10.79 1.62 1.84
N ASP A 406 12.10 1.72 1.77
CA ASP A 406 12.84 2.12 0.56
C ASP A 406 12.56 1.22 -0.66
N TYR A 407 12.02 0.03 -0.44
CA TYR A 407 11.60 -0.87 -1.52
C TYR A 407 10.44 -0.32 -2.37
N TYR A 408 9.77 0.77 -1.97
CA TYR A 408 8.89 1.58 -2.83
C TYR A 408 9.73 2.49 -3.73
N ASP A 409 10.23 3.60 -3.21
CA ASP A 409 10.91 4.66 -3.98
C ASP A 409 12.21 4.17 -4.67
N GLU A 410 13.09 3.45 -3.96
CA GLU A 410 14.31 2.90 -4.57
C GLU A 410 13.99 1.73 -5.49
N GLY A 411 12.95 0.96 -5.15
CA GLY A 411 12.38 -0.05 -6.02
C GLY A 411 11.83 0.54 -7.32
N GLU A 412 11.17 1.71 -7.27
CA GLU A 412 10.75 2.46 -8.47
C GLU A 412 11.95 2.80 -9.36
N LEU A 413 13.02 3.36 -8.79
CA LEU A 413 14.24 3.67 -9.56
C LEU A 413 14.87 2.42 -10.18
N LEU A 414 14.91 1.32 -9.44
CA LEU A 414 15.42 0.03 -9.95
C LEU A 414 14.63 -0.42 -11.17
N TRP A 415 13.29 -0.40 -11.13
CA TRP A 415 12.45 -0.83 -12.25
C TRP A 415 12.46 0.15 -13.41
N LEU A 416 12.60 1.44 -13.17
CA LEU A 416 12.86 2.42 -14.23
C LEU A 416 14.19 2.10 -14.95
N GLU A 417 15.27 1.80 -14.20
CA GLU A 417 16.55 1.43 -14.81
C GLU A 417 16.45 0.12 -15.60
N VAL A 418 15.66 -0.85 -15.13
CA VAL A 418 15.34 -2.08 -15.86
C VAL A 418 14.67 -1.76 -17.22
N ASP A 419 13.64 -0.91 -17.23
CA ASP A 419 12.96 -0.51 -18.47
C ASP A 419 13.90 0.22 -19.43
N LEU A 420 14.68 1.17 -18.93
CA LEU A 420 15.67 1.89 -19.72
C LEU A 420 16.73 0.96 -20.31
N THR A 421 17.16 -0.05 -19.56
CA THR A 421 18.12 -1.07 -20.01
C THR A 421 17.51 -1.95 -21.12
N ILE A 422 16.25 -2.37 -20.98
CA ILE A 422 15.54 -3.11 -22.04
C ILE A 422 15.46 -2.27 -23.31
N ARG A 423 15.07 -1.01 -23.21
CA ARG A 423 14.97 -0.07 -24.34
C ARG A 423 16.32 0.16 -25.01
N GLU A 424 17.38 0.36 -24.22
CA GLU A 424 18.74 0.52 -24.76
C GLU A 424 19.18 -0.70 -25.56
N LYS A 425 19.10 -1.89 -24.96
CA LYS A 425 19.54 -3.14 -25.58
C LYS A 425 18.73 -3.52 -26.82
N THR A 426 17.51 -3.06 -26.95
CA THR A 426 16.61 -3.40 -28.08
C THR A 426 16.45 -2.28 -29.08
N GLY A 427 17.11 -1.12 -28.87
CA GLY A 427 16.92 0.07 -29.69
C GLY A 427 15.49 0.59 -29.65
N GLY A 428 14.84 0.53 -28.47
CA GLY A 428 13.48 0.97 -28.22
C GLY A 428 12.38 0.03 -28.74
N LYS A 429 12.71 -1.17 -29.21
CA LYS A 429 11.72 -2.12 -29.76
C LYS A 429 10.96 -2.89 -28.68
N LYS A 430 11.54 -3.01 -27.49
CA LYS A 430 10.95 -3.63 -26.31
C LYS A 430 11.13 -2.74 -25.08
N SER A 431 10.32 -2.97 -24.09
CA SER A 431 10.25 -2.17 -22.86
C SER A 431 9.73 -3.02 -21.70
N ILE A 432 9.51 -2.41 -20.53
CA ILE A 432 8.83 -3.02 -19.40
C ILE A 432 7.41 -3.50 -19.78
N ASN A 433 6.76 -2.87 -20.76
CA ASN A 433 5.43 -3.30 -21.24
C ASN A 433 5.45 -4.74 -21.77
N ASP A 434 6.57 -5.18 -22.37
CA ASP A 434 6.73 -6.57 -22.85
C ASP A 434 6.92 -7.53 -21.66
N PHE A 435 7.64 -7.10 -20.63
CA PHE A 435 7.78 -7.86 -19.39
C PHE A 435 6.43 -8.01 -18.69
N THR A 436 5.69 -6.93 -18.49
CA THR A 436 4.38 -6.97 -17.82
C THR A 436 3.38 -7.84 -18.59
N ALA A 437 3.31 -7.72 -19.90
CA ALA A 437 2.44 -8.56 -20.73
C ALA A 437 2.79 -10.07 -20.65
N LEU A 438 4.08 -10.39 -20.50
CA LEU A 438 4.56 -11.77 -20.33
C LEU A 438 4.33 -12.28 -18.91
N PHE A 439 4.76 -11.54 -17.90
CA PHE A 439 4.82 -11.94 -16.51
C PHE A 439 3.43 -11.91 -15.85
N HIS A 440 2.69 -10.83 -16.06
CA HIS A 440 1.36 -10.64 -15.47
C HIS A 440 0.22 -11.09 -16.42
N GLY A 441 0.45 -11.10 -17.73
CA GLY A 441 -0.52 -11.58 -18.73
C GLY A 441 -0.64 -13.11 -18.83
N LEU A 442 0.15 -13.85 -18.05
CA LEU A 442 0.18 -15.32 -18.06
C LEU A 442 -1.22 -15.91 -17.88
N GLY A 443 -1.61 -16.81 -18.79
CA GLY A 443 -2.91 -17.49 -18.76
C GLY A 443 -4.07 -16.67 -19.33
N GLY A 444 -3.85 -15.45 -19.80
CA GLY A 444 -4.91 -14.58 -20.35
C GLY A 444 -5.91 -14.13 -19.27
N ASN A 445 -7.13 -13.77 -19.68
CA ASN A 445 -8.18 -13.38 -18.72
C ASN A 445 -8.61 -14.56 -17.85
N THR A 446 -8.66 -14.35 -16.53
CA THR A 446 -9.08 -15.36 -15.55
C THR A 446 -9.99 -14.70 -14.50
N GLY A 447 -10.59 -15.47 -13.62
CA GLY A 447 -11.10 -14.95 -12.33
C GLY A 447 -9.96 -14.76 -11.33
N PRO A 448 -10.26 -14.28 -10.11
CA PRO A 448 -9.28 -14.12 -9.04
C PRO A 448 -8.59 -15.46 -8.73
N LYS A 449 -7.28 -15.44 -8.71
CA LYS A 449 -6.42 -16.55 -8.26
C LYS A 449 -5.01 -16.05 -8.02
N VAL A 450 -4.27 -16.74 -7.17
CA VAL A 450 -2.86 -16.49 -6.91
C VAL A 450 -1.98 -17.40 -7.78
N VAL A 451 -1.00 -16.82 -8.47
CA VAL A 451 0.04 -17.53 -9.21
C VAL A 451 1.40 -17.11 -8.64
N PRO A 452 1.95 -17.86 -7.68
CA PRO A 452 3.19 -17.49 -7.00
C PRO A 452 4.37 -17.39 -7.95
N TYR A 453 5.39 -16.59 -7.57
CA TYR A 453 6.65 -16.47 -8.28
C TYR A 453 7.84 -16.34 -7.32
N THR A 454 9.02 -16.65 -7.84
CA THR A 454 10.31 -16.54 -7.16
C THR A 454 11.20 -15.49 -7.85
N PHE A 455 12.33 -15.16 -7.25
CA PHE A 455 13.37 -14.33 -7.88
C PHE A 455 13.79 -14.90 -9.26
N ASP A 456 13.99 -16.21 -9.35
CA ASP A 456 14.38 -16.88 -10.60
C ASP A 456 13.31 -16.73 -11.70
N ASP A 457 12.02 -16.71 -11.35
CA ASP A 457 10.94 -16.47 -12.31
C ASP A 457 10.97 -15.04 -12.87
N VAL A 458 11.32 -14.05 -12.03
CA VAL A 458 11.52 -12.66 -12.47
C VAL A 458 12.69 -12.57 -13.43
N VAL A 459 13.85 -13.13 -13.07
CA VAL A 459 15.05 -13.17 -13.92
C VAL A 459 14.79 -13.89 -15.23
N ALA A 460 14.10 -15.04 -15.19
CA ALA A 460 13.75 -15.79 -16.39
C ALA A 460 12.83 -14.99 -17.34
N SER A 461 11.86 -14.27 -16.76
CA SER A 461 10.93 -13.44 -17.53
C SER A 461 11.62 -12.23 -18.18
N LEU A 462 12.53 -11.57 -17.46
CA LEU A 462 13.36 -10.49 -18.01
C LEU A 462 14.25 -11.00 -19.16
N ASN A 463 14.88 -12.18 -18.99
CA ASN A 463 15.68 -12.81 -20.04
C ASN A 463 14.86 -13.20 -21.28
N ALA A 464 13.60 -13.57 -21.13
CA ALA A 464 12.69 -13.83 -22.24
C ALA A 464 12.34 -12.55 -23.02
N VAL A 465 12.32 -11.40 -22.36
CA VAL A 465 12.18 -10.09 -23.02
C VAL A 465 13.48 -9.73 -23.76
N VAL A 466 14.59 -9.66 -23.05
CA VAL A 466 15.91 -9.40 -23.63
C VAL A 466 17.00 -10.11 -22.83
N PRO A 467 17.89 -10.88 -23.47
CA PRO A 467 19.00 -11.54 -22.77
C PRO A 467 19.94 -10.53 -22.11
N ASN A 468 20.19 -10.72 -20.82
CA ASN A 468 21.15 -9.97 -20.01
C ASN A 468 21.52 -10.80 -18.78
N ASP A 469 22.60 -10.46 -18.10
CA ASP A 469 22.87 -10.99 -16.74
C ASP A 469 21.99 -10.23 -15.71
N TRP A 470 20.67 -10.54 -15.76
CA TRP A 470 19.70 -9.87 -14.91
C TRP A 470 19.88 -10.20 -13.43
N ALA A 471 20.37 -11.39 -13.08
CA ALA A 471 20.62 -11.73 -11.69
C ALA A 471 21.73 -10.85 -11.11
N ASP A 472 22.88 -10.75 -11.76
CA ASP A 472 23.97 -9.86 -11.35
C ASP A 472 23.56 -8.38 -11.36
N PHE A 473 22.78 -7.96 -12.38
CA PHE A 473 22.26 -6.61 -12.48
C PHE A 473 21.40 -6.24 -11.26
N LEU A 474 20.46 -7.09 -10.88
CA LEU A 474 19.56 -6.86 -9.75
C LEU A 474 20.32 -6.90 -8.43
N HIS A 475 21.16 -7.92 -8.18
CA HIS A 475 21.96 -8.01 -6.96
C HIS A 475 22.88 -6.82 -6.73
N LYS A 476 23.48 -6.26 -7.77
CA LYS A 476 24.31 -5.05 -7.65
C LYS A 476 23.55 -3.82 -7.14
N ARG A 477 22.22 -3.79 -7.23
CA ARG A 477 21.37 -2.72 -6.71
C ARG A 477 20.80 -3.11 -5.35
N LEU A 478 20.21 -4.28 -5.27
CA LEU A 478 19.58 -4.79 -4.05
C LEU A 478 20.54 -4.86 -2.87
N ASP A 479 21.78 -5.31 -3.11
CA ASP A 479 22.80 -5.54 -2.08
C ASP A 479 23.79 -4.37 -1.95
N SER A 480 23.49 -3.19 -2.58
CA SER A 480 24.38 -2.03 -2.57
C SER A 480 24.37 -1.30 -1.23
N ASN A 481 25.57 -1.10 -0.67
CA ASN A 481 25.82 -0.21 0.48
C ASN A 481 26.57 1.07 0.08
N GLU A 482 26.47 1.49 -1.17
CA GLU A 482 27.05 2.75 -1.63
C GLU A 482 26.20 3.93 -1.14
N PHE A 483 26.86 5.06 -0.81
CA PHE A 483 26.14 6.27 -0.38
C PHE A 483 25.19 6.78 -1.47
N HIS A 484 25.69 6.86 -2.70
CA HIS A 484 24.89 7.26 -3.86
C HIS A 484 24.15 6.05 -4.44
N ALA A 485 22.89 6.22 -4.77
CA ALA A 485 22.08 5.16 -5.36
C ALA A 485 22.60 4.79 -6.77
N PRO A 486 23.02 3.53 -7.03
CA PRO A 486 23.54 3.13 -8.33
C PRO A 486 22.53 3.29 -9.47
N GLU A 487 21.23 3.17 -9.18
CA GLU A 487 20.11 3.36 -10.11
C GLU A 487 20.11 4.75 -10.72
N VAL A 488 20.41 5.79 -9.93
CA VAL A 488 20.47 7.19 -10.40
C VAL A 488 21.52 7.34 -11.51
N SER A 489 22.69 6.71 -11.35
CA SER A 489 23.73 6.71 -12.38
C SER A 489 23.27 6.04 -13.67
N GLY A 490 22.51 4.93 -13.56
CA GLY A 490 21.91 4.24 -14.71
C GLY A 490 20.85 5.08 -15.41
N ILE A 491 19.97 5.71 -14.64
CA ILE A 491 18.93 6.62 -15.14
C ILE A 491 19.54 7.81 -15.86
N ASP A 492 20.55 8.48 -15.28
CA ASP A 492 21.29 9.58 -15.90
C ASP A 492 21.92 9.19 -17.24
N ALA A 493 22.46 7.97 -17.33
CA ALA A 493 23.09 7.48 -18.54
C ALA A 493 22.09 7.13 -19.65
N LEU A 494 20.89 6.67 -19.31
CA LEU A 494 19.99 6.00 -20.26
C LEU A 494 18.69 6.77 -20.54
N SER A 495 18.18 7.57 -19.60
CA SER A 495 16.86 8.22 -19.70
C SER A 495 16.78 9.34 -20.74
N GLY A 496 17.91 9.99 -21.03
CA GLY A 496 17.99 11.24 -21.78
C GLY A 496 17.85 12.48 -20.90
N TYR A 497 17.83 12.30 -19.60
CA TYR A 497 17.82 13.33 -18.56
C TYR A 497 18.96 13.09 -17.58
N LYS A 498 19.30 14.12 -16.81
CA LYS A 498 20.32 14.05 -15.77
C LYS A 498 19.84 14.76 -14.53
N LEU A 499 20.07 14.14 -13.35
CA LEU A 499 19.85 14.77 -12.06
C LEU A 499 20.79 15.98 -11.90
N THR A 500 20.22 17.13 -11.61
CA THR A 500 20.91 18.39 -11.34
C THR A 500 20.23 19.11 -10.17
N TYR A 501 20.86 20.20 -9.68
CA TYR A 501 20.29 21.00 -8.60
C TYR A 501 20.18 22.46 -9.01
N THR A 502 19.03 23.07 -8.69
CA THR A 502 18.76 24.50 -8.93
C THR A 502 18.36 25.19 -7.64
N ASP A 503 18.21 26.50 -7.69
CA ASP A 503 17.71 27.32 -6.56
C ASP A 503 16.18 27.52 -6.60
N LYS A 504 15.47 26.69 -7.36
CA LYS A 504 14.01 26.75 -7.49
C LYS A 504 13.41 25.39 -7.14
N LEU A 505 12.43 25.39 -6.26
CA LEU A 505 11.57 24.24 -6.02
C LEU A 505 10.98 23.73 -7.33
N ASN A 506 11.02 22.43 -7.56
CA ASN A 506 10.22 21.81 -8.59
C ASN A 506 8.73 21.78 -8.18
N TYR A 507 7.84 21.46 -9.10
CA TYR A 507 6.39 21.50 -8.81
C TYR A 507 5.98 20.50 -7.73
N TRP A 508 6.56 19.29 -7.73
CA TRP A 508 6.26 18.26 -6.72
C TRP A 508 6.66 18.74 -5.30
N GLN A 509 7.85 19.33 -5.17
CA GLN A 509 8.28 19.88 -3.89
C GLN A 509 7.42 21.07 -3.45
N GLN A 510 6.94 21.91 -4.38
CA GLN A 510 6.00 22.99 -4.05
C GLN A 510 4.68 22.45 -3.49
N LEU A 511 4.12 21.38 -4.09
CA LEU A 511 2.94 20.71 -3.57
C LEU A 511 3.18 20.16 -2.16
N THR A 512 4.27 19.40 -1.97
CA THR A 512 4.62 18.79 -0.68
C THR A 512 4.83 19.85 0.41
N GLU A 513 5.53 20.96 0.11
CA GLU A 513 5.69 22.07 1.08
C GLU A 513 4.35 22.73 1.40
N SER A 514 3.50 22.93 0.40
CA SER A 514 2.17 23.53 0.57
C SER A 514 1.26 22.69 1.45
N GLU A 515 1.19 21.38 1.20
CA GLU A 515 0.33 20.47 1.94
C GLU A 515 0.81 20.22 3.36
N ASN A 516 2.11 20.01 3.55
CA ASN A 516 2.69 19.71 4.85
C ASN A 516 3.04 20.96 5.65
N GLY A 517 2.96 22.16 5.05
CA GLY A 517 3.40 23.41 5.66
C GLY A 517 4.89 23.36 6.06
N SER A 518 5.72 22.61 5.32
CA SER A 518 7.12 22.33 5.67
C SER A 518 8.10 23.15 4.81
N VAL A 519 9.36 23.25 5.26
CA VAL A 519 10.49 23.74 4.46
C VAL A 519 11.40 22.56 4.17
N GLN A 520 11.58 22.26 2.88
CA GLN A 520 12.49 21.22 2.40
C GLN A 520 13.89 21.81 2.17
N ALA A 521 14.74 21.71 3.18
CA ALA A 521 16.12 22.19 3.12
C ALA A 521 17.14 21.04 3.24
N GLU A 522 16.74 19.81 2.87
CA GLU A 522 17.57 18.61 2.97
C GLU A 522 18.83 18.71 2.13
N PHE A 523 18.71 19.25 0.91
CA PHE A 523 19.85 19.40 -0.03
C PHE A 523 20.68 20.64 0.21
N SER A 524 20.20 21.58 1.06
CA SER A 524 20.91 22.79 1.45
C SER A 524 21.58 22.59 2.80
N LEU A 525 20.81 22.69 3.87
CA LEU A 525 21.29 22.62 5.25
C LEU A 525 21.31 21.20 5.81
N GLY A 526 20.52 20.28 5.24
CA GLY A 526 20.25 18.96 5.78
C GLY A 526 19.10 18.96 6.79
N LEU A 527 18.07 19.79 6.58
CA LEU A 527 16.92 19.96 7.48
C LEU A 527 15.60 19.80 6.74
N LEU A 528 14.67 19.10 7.38
CA LEU A 528 13.24 19.17 7.10
C LEU A 528 12.55 19.85 8.28
N VAL A 529 11.88 20.99 8.04
CA VAL A 529 11.33 21.85 9.09
C VAL A 529 9.83 22.05 8.87
N GLY A 530 9.00 21.74 9.86
CA GLY A 530 7.58 22.00 9.84
C GLY A 530 7.21 23.49 9.89
N GLY A 531 5.98 23.83 9.50
CA GLY A 531 5.48 25.20 9.48
C GLY A 531 5.49 25.91 10.84
N ASP A 532 5.46 25.16 11.94
CA ASP A 532 5.59 25.67 13.31
C ASP A 532 7.04 25.83 13.78
N GLY A 533 8.03 25.58 12.90
CA GLY A 533 9.46 25.61 13.18
C GLY A 533 10.02 24.34 13.82
N ARG A 534 9.24 23.28 13.98
CA ARG A 534 9.71 21.98 14.48
C ARG A 534 10.60 21.32 13.43
N VAL A 535 11.76 20.85 13.87
CA VAL A 535 12.65 20.03 13.03
C VAL A 535 12.05 18.63 12.95
N ASN A 536 11.55 18.26 11.78
CA ASN A 536 10.94 16.96 11.53
C ASN A 536 12.03 15.91 11.27
N ASP A 537 13.05 16.26 10.47
CA ASP A 537 14.18 15.38 10.25
C ASP A 537 15.49 16.17 10.04
N VAL A 538 16.61 15.48 10.24
CA VAL A 538 17.97 15.99 10.03
C VAL A 538 18.76 14.95 9.26
N ILE A 539 19.29 15.33 8.11
CA ILE A 539 20.13 14.42 7.32
C ILE A 539 21.44 14.15 8.07
N THR A 540 21.64 12.89 8.45
CA THR A 540 22.83 12.45 9.21
C THR A 540 24.11 12.75 8.42
N GLY A 541 25.08 13.38 9.09
CA GLY A 541 26.34 13.84 8.48
C GLY A 541 26.28 15.18 7.75
N SER A 542 25.10 15.80 7.64
CA SER A 542 24.91 17.13 7.03
C SER A 542 25.53 18.27 7.84
N LEU A 543 25.43 19.49 7.33
CA LEU A 543 25.84 20.69 8.04
C LEU A 543 24.99 20.93 9.30
N ALA A 544 23.69 20.70 9.22
CA ALA A 544 22.77 20.82 10.36
C ALA A 544 23.06 19.80 11.46
N ASP A 545 23.29 18.55 11.12
CA ASP A 545 23.68 17.49 12.06
C ASP A 545 24.97 17.86 12.79
N LYS A 546 26.02 18.25 12.06
CA LYS A 546 27.30 18.73 12.63
C LYS A 546 27.12 19.99 13.47
N GLY A 547 26.17 20.85 13.13
CA GLY A 547 25.78 22.03 13.90
C GLY A 547 25.04 21.72 15.19
N GLY A 548 24.59 20.46 15.37
CA GLY A 548 23.91 19.97 16.56
C GLY A 548 22.39 20.18 16.54
N PHE A 549 21.78 20.22 15.36
CA PHE A 549 20.33 20.03 15.19
C PHE A 549 19.96 18.57 15.42
N GLY A 550 18.72 18.34 15.81
CA GLY A 550 18.12 17.01 15.92
C GLY A 550 16.61 17.09 15.78
N PRO A 551 15.96 16.02 15.33
CA PRO A 551 14.51 15.96 15.23
C PRO A 551 13.82 16.26 16.56
N GLY A 552 12.65 16.92 16.49
CA GLY A 552 11.89 17.34 17.65
C GLY A 552 12.33 18.69 18.24
N MET A 553 13.51 19.19 17.91
CA MET A 553 13.91 20.57 18.23
C MET A 553 12.98 21.58 17.52
N ARG A 554 12.85 22.78 18.09
CA ARG A 554 12.04 23.84 17.50
C ARG A 554 12.87 25.06 17.21
N ILE A 555 12.87 25.51 15.98
CA ILE A 555 13.46 26.78 15.55
C ILE A 555 12.50 27.90 15.96
N LEU A 556 12.91 28.74 16.88
CA LEU A 556 12.14 29.89 17.38
C LEU A 556 12.43 31.16 16.61
N ALA A 557 13.66 31.32 16.16
CA ALA A 557 14.09 32.50 15.39
C ALA A 557 15.20 32.15 14.40
N VAL A 558 15.22 32.88 13.28
CA VAL A 558 16.25 32.85 12.25
C VAL A 558 16.78 34.29 12.11
N ASN A 559 18.08 34.46 12.18
CA ASN A 559 18.76 35.75 12.10
C ASN A 559 18.13 36.84 13.01
N GLY A 560 17.80 36.46 14.27
CA GLY A 560 17.21 37.32 15.28
C GLY A 560 15.74 37.68 15.09
N ARG A 561 15.04 37.10 14.11
CA ARG A 561 13.59 37.28 13.87
C ARG A 561 12.83 35.96 14.10
N GLY A 562 11.60 36.05 14.65
CA GLY A 562 10.75 34.91 14.89
C GLY A 562 10.58 34.05 13.62
N TYR A 563 10.65 32.75 13.78
CA TYR A 563 10.55 31.78 12.67
C TYR A 563 9.28 31.99 11.83
N THR A 564 9.45 31.97 10.52
CA THR A 564 8.40 31.78 9.52
C THR A 564 8.98 31.01 8.35
N TYR A 565 8.14 30.29 7.62
CA TYR A 565 8.49 29.63 6.35
C TYR A 565 9.30 30.58 5.41
N ALA A 566 8.73 31.73 5.10
CA ALA A 566 9.35 32.70 4.19
C ALA A 566 10.71 33.22 4.70
N LEU A 567 10.87 33.37 6.02
CA LEU A 567 12.12 33.83 6.62
C LEU A 567 13.22 32.78 6.54
N MET A 568 12.86 31.50 6.67
CA MET A 568 13.81 30.40 6.52
C MET A 568 14.40 30.37 5.10
N HIS A 569 13.57 30.41 4.07
CA HIS A 569 13.99 30.51 2.67
C HIS A 569 14.82 31.75 2.41
N ALA A 570 14.38 32.94 2.92
CA ALA A 570 15.13 34.19 2.76
C ALA A 570 16.53 34.11 3.37
N ALA A 571 16.66 33.50 4.56
CA ALA A 571 17.95 33.37 5.24
C ALA A 571 18.93 32.49 4.44
N ILE A 572 18.47 31.39 3.84
CA ILE A 572 19.29 30.50 2.99
C ILE A 572 19.74 31.26 1.72
N LYS A 573 18.84 32.03 1.11
CA LYS A 573 19.14 32.88 -0.07
C LYS A 573 20.14 33.99 0.25
N GLU A 574 19.93 34.70 1.35
CA GLU A 574 20.81 35.82 1.79
C GLU A 574 22.22 35.36 2.18
N ALA A 575 22.37 34.13 2.67
CA ALA A 575 23.65 33.55 3.02
C ALA A 575 24.51 33.17 1.79
N LYS A 576 23.94 33.13 0.58
CA LYS A 576 24.61 32.68 -0.65
C LYS A 576 25.86 33.54 -0.95
N GLY A 577 26.98 32.90 -1.29
CA GLY A 577 28.24 33.52 -1.68
C GLY A 577 29.00 34.08 -0.49
N SER A 578 28.99 35.39 -0.31
CA SER A 578 29.68 36.11 0.79
C SER A 578 28.71 36.58 1.90
N GLY A 579 27.49 36.03 1.93
CA GLY A 579 26.51 36.37 2.97
C GLY A 579 26.94 35.90 4.38
N PRO A 580 26.26 36.35 5.43
CA PRO A 580 26.56 35.91 6.79
C PRO A 580 26.17 34.46 7.04
N ALA A 581 26.79 33.80 8.03
CA ALA A 581 26.31 32.53 8.56
C ALA A 581 24.87 32.69 9.08
N ILE A 582 24.05 31.66 8.90
CA ILE A 582 22.65 31.65 9.36
C ILE A 582 22.64 31.34 10.86
N GLU A 583 22.05 32.26 11.65
CA GLU A 583 21.90 32.07 13.09
C GLU A 583 20.50 31.62 13.45
N PHE A 584 20.40 30.56 14.26
CA PHE A 584 19.15 29.99 14.75
C PHE A 584 19.09 30.08 16.27
N ILE A 585 17.96 30.52 16.83
CA ILE A 585 17.60 30.26 18.22
C ILE A 585 16.72 29.03 18.24
N VAL A 586 17.18 27.99 18.93
CA VAL A 586 16.56 26.67 18.93
C VAL A 586 16.17 26.27 20.35
N GLU A 587 14.97 25.76 20.53
CA GLU A 587 14.47 25.13 21.75
C GLU A 587 14.60 23.61 21.62
N ASN A 588 15.10 22.96 22.66
CA ASN A 588 15.16 21.52 22.79
C ASN A 588 14.75 21.11 24.22
N THR A 589 13.53 20.59 24.38
CA THR A 589 12.99 20.10 25.67
C THR A 589 13.12 21.11 26.82
N GLY A 590 12.85 22.41 26.53
CA GLY A 590 12.92 23.52 27.49
C GLY A 590 14.28 24.19 27.61
N TYR A 591 15.30 23.71 26.89
CA TYR A 591 16.61 24.36 26.81
C TYR A 591 16.74 25.15 25.51
N TYR A 592 17.33 26.35 25.62
CA TYR A 592 17.53 27.26 24.48
C TYR A 592 18.99 27.33 24.13
N LYS A 593 19.30 27.28 22.85
CA LYS A 593 20.67 27.47 22.36
C LYS A 593 20.70 28.28 21.06
N VAL A 594 21.83 28.88 20.76
CA VAL A 594 22.11 29.49 19.46
C VAL A 594 22.92 28.49 18.65
N ILE A 595 22.46 28.20 17.44
CA ILE A 595 23.20 27.41 16.45
C ILE A 595 23.52 28.33 15.28
N ARG A 596 24.75 28.27 14.78
CA ARG A 596 25.18 28.99 13.58
C ARG A 596 25.63 28.00 12.53
N LEU A 597 25.05 28.11 11.34
CA LEU A 597 25.43 27.33 10.17
C LEU A 597 26.14 28.24 9.16
N ASP A 598 27.39 27.91 8.89
CA ASP A 598 28.23 28.61 7.91
C ASP A 598 28.00 27.98 6.54
N TYR A 599 26.87 28.33 5.90
CA TYR A 599 26.38 27.80 4.65
C TYR A 599 26.26 28.91 3.59
N HIS A 600 26.86 28.70 2.41
CA HIS A 600 26.95 29.71 1.37
C HIS A 600 26.57 29.26 -0.04
N ASP A 601 26.04 28.05 -0.20
CA ASP A 601 25.68 27.54 -1.54
C ASP A 601 24.29 28.01 -2.02
N GLY A 602 23.47 28.60 -1.11
CA GLY A 602 22.09 28.97 -1.40
C GLY A 602 21.13 27.80 -1.38
N GLU A 603 19.92 28.01 -1.83
CA GLU A 603 18.93 26.90 -1.93
C GLU A 603 19.35 25.89 -2.99
N LYS A 604 19.04 24.60 -2.74
CA LYS A 604 19.28 23.49 -3.65
C LYS A 604 18.06 22.60 -3.70
N TYR A 605 17.56 22.37 -4.91
CA TYR A 605 16.42 21.53 -5.17
C TYR A 605 16.70 20.64 -6.38
N PRO A 606 16.39 19.33 -6.34
CA PRO A 606 16.66 18.41 -7.44
C PRO A 606 15.78 18.71 -8.65
N GLN A 607 16.37 18.54 -9.83
CA GLN A 607 15.71 18.71 -11.13
C GLN A 607 16.24 17.64 -12.09
N LEU A 608 15.41 17.21 -13.03
CA LEU A 608 15.86 16.43 -14.18
C LEU A 608 16.06 17.34 -15.38
N GLU A 609 17.32 17.55 -15.77
CA GLU A 609 17.68 18.36 -16.92
C GLU A 609 17.81 17.51 -18.18
N ARG A 610 17.15 17.94 -19.26
CA ARG A 610 17.22 17.25 -20.56
C ARG A 610 18.64 17.30 -21.15
N VAL A 611 19.21 16.14 -21.46
CA VAL A 611 20.52 16.03 -22.11
C VAL A 611 20.35 16.09 -23.62
N ASN A 612 20.75 17.21 -24.23
CA ASN A 612 20.63 17.42 -25.67
C ASN A 612 21.43 16.40 -26.49
N GLY A 613 20.85 15.91 -27.58
CA GLY A 613 21.49 14.94 -28.48
C GLY A 613 21.40 13.48 -28.03
N THR A 614 20.79 13.18 -26.89
CA THR A 614 20.49 11.81 -26.44
C THR A 614 19.03 11.43 -26.73
N PRO A 615 18.70 10.15 -26.86
CA PRO A 615 17.31 9.70 -26.94
C PRO A 615 16.51 10.12 -25.70
N ALA A 616 15.27 10.58 -25.90
CA ALA A 616 14.39 11.02 -24.82
C ALA A 616 13.56 9.83 -24.27
N ARG A 617 14.21 8.78 -23.78
CA ARG A 617 13.53 7.54 -23.39
C ARG A 617 12.54 7.72 -22.25
N LEU A 618 12.82 8.65 -21.32
CA LEU A 618 11.88 8.96 -20.27
C LEU A 618 10.57 9.54 -20.83
N ASP A 619 10.64 10.42 -21.83
CA ASP A 619 9.44 10.94 -22.49
C ASP A 619 8.68 9.85 -23.28
N ASP A 620 9.42 8.89 -23.89
CA ASP A 620 8.81 7.74 -24.58
C ASP A 620 8.08 6.80 -23.61
N ILE A 621 8.56 6.67 -22.37
CA ILE A 621 7.92 5.87 -21.30
C ILE A 621 6.55 6.43 -20.94
N LEU A 622 6.43 7.75 -20.86
CA LEU A 622 5.23 8.46 -20.42
C LEU A 622 4.15 8.59 -21.53
N GLN A 623 4.43 8.17 -22.77
CA GLN A 623 3.43 8.23 -23.83
C GLN A 623 2.28 7.24 -23.57
N PRO A 624 1.01 7.68 -23.69
CA PRO A 624 -0.12 6.76 -23.63
C PRO A 624 -0.02 5.62 -24.65
N MET A 625 -0.44 4.43 -24.25
CA MET A 625 -0.55 3.26 -25.12
C MET A 625 -1.89 3.23 -25.86
N THR A 626 -2.90 3.92 -25.32
CA THR A 626 -4.25 4.02 -25.88
C THR A 626 -4.53 5.45 -26.38
N LYS A 627 -5.58 5.58 -27.22
CA LYS A 627 -6.01 6.88 -27.77
C LYS A 627 -6.99 7.56 -26.82
#